data_c5c1e71349ca8fc847779a070686b64b
#
_entry.id   c5c1e71349ca8fc847779a070686b64b
#
_cell.length_a   1.000
_cell.length_b   1.000
_cell.length_c   1.000
_cell.angle_alpha   90.00
_cell.angle_beta   90.00
_cell.angle_gamma   90.00
#
_symmetry.space_group_name_H-M   'P 1'
#
loop_
_entity.id
_entity.type
_entity.pdbx_description
1 polymer ?
#
loop_
_entity_poly.entity_id
_entity_poly.type
_entity_poly.pdbx_seq_one_letter_code
_entity_poly.pdbx_strand_id
1 'polypeptide(L)'
;LDVNYHTDGGFYKKVLYGQDCPYTVDFTDLQDNESISFTINPGQDGQILLTDFSRNGEELEGEVTTVLNGTVDAPVGKLVVMAMNDSATYDAPIYVSRRGYQDATRDYASNLSVTLSDEKSTVINLSFKDVCIQRAEDVLNTVIAVYNENWIKDKNQIAVSTSAFISDRLGVIEQELGNVDENISSYKSEHLLPDVQAAASMYMEQSSETNAQILALNTQLSMARYIRNYLTNATSKNQLLPANSGIESPGIEQQIANYNTTQLRRNDLVANSSEKNPLVVDMDQSLENMRHAIITSIDNHITTLNTQIRSLQQSERQTTERIAANPSQGKYLLSVERQQKVKEALYLFLLQKREENELSQAFTAYNTRIITPPSGSMIPTAPVKKNIALVAFALGILIPVVIIFIRENMNTKVRGRKDLESLSIPFVGEVPLAGNGKTKKSAHAPKEIIIRHGSRDIANEAFRVLRTNLEFILDAREEKDKASVTLLTSFNPGSGKTFLAMNIAATFALKGKKVLVVDGDLRHGSASAYVGSPQKGLS
;
A
#
# COMPACT_ATOMS: atom_id res chain seq x y z
N LEU A 1 0.37 -22.39 3.65
CA LEU A 1 -0.40 -21.14 3.44
C LEU A 1 -0.77 -20.87 1.98
N ASP A 2 -0.13 -21.52 1.04
CA ASP A 2 -0.43 -21.40 -0.38
C ASP A 2 -1.66 -22.23 -0.82
N VAL A 3 -2.09 -23.20 -0.01
CA VAL A 3 -3.27 -24.03 -0.25
C VAL A 3 -4.47 -23.47 0.50
N ASN A 4 -5.53 -23.18 -0.23
CA ASN A 4 -6.79 -22.67 0.29
C ASN A 4 -7.91 -23.67 0.07
N TYR A 5 -8.75 -23.81 1.08
CA TYR A 5 -9.91 -24.69 1.06
C TYR A 5 -11.18 -23.87 1.23
N HIS A 6 -12.19 -24.12 0.41
CA HIS A 6 -13.49 -23.49 0.59
C HIS A 6 -14.61 -24.44 0.18
N THR A 7 -15.79 -24.18 0.70
CA THR A 7 -17.02 -24.89 0.33
C THR A 7 -18.09 -23.87 -0.04
N ASP A 8 -19.08 -24.30 -0.81
CA ASP A 8 -20.21 -23.44 -1.18
C ASP A 8 -21.16 -23.25 0.01
N GLY A 9 -21.32 -22.00 0.43
CA GLY A 9 -22.28 -21.59 1.45
C GLY A 9 -23.57 -20.98 0.86
N GLY A 10 -23.88 -21.27 -0.41
CA GLY A 10 -25.02 -20.75 -1.15
C GLY A 10 -24.72 -19.39 -1.78
N PHE A 11 -24.84 -18.28 -1.05
CA PHE A 11 -24.56 -16.94 -1.57
C PHE A 11 -23.12 -16.49 -1.37
N TYR A 12 -22.30 -17.25 -0.63
CA TYR A 12 -20.90 -16.93 -0.33
C TYR A 12 -20.07 -18.21 -0.24
N LYS A 13 -18.79 -18.08 -0.53
CA LYS A 13 -17.81 -19.15 -0.34
C LYS A 13 -17.36 -19.14 1.13
N LYS A 14 -17.53 -20.27 1.84
CA LYS A 14 -17.03 -20.45 3.19
C LYS A 14 -15.60 -20.97 3.12
N VAL A 15 -14.65 -20.21 3.62
CA VAL A 15 -13.25 -20.64 3.75
C VAL A 15 -13.15 -21.62 4.90
N LEU A 16 -12.47 -22.74 4.68
CA LEU A 16 -12.15 -23.74 5.68
C LEU A 16 -10.68 -23.61 6.04
N TYR A 17 -10.38 -23.52 7.34
CA TYR A 17 -9.02 -23.38 7.86
C TYR A 17 -8.86 -24.02 9.24
N GLY A 18 -7.66 -24.55 9.51
CA GLY A 18 -7.34 -25.18 10.79
C GLY A 18 -8.28 -26.35 11.12
N GLN A 19 -8.88 -26.34 12.29
CA GLN A 19 -9.76 -27.43 12.76
C GLN A 19 -11.06 -27.55 11.95
N ASP A 20 -11.50 -26.49 11.27
CA ASP A 20 -12.69 -26.50 10.42
C ASP A 20 -12.42 -27.16 9.06
N CYS A 21 -11.17 -27.40 8.70
CA CYS A 21 -10.79 -28.07 7.46
C CYS A 21 -10.61 -29.56 7.70
N PRO A 22 -11.44 -30.42 7.09
CA PRO A 22 -11.34 -31.86 7.34
C PRO A 22 -10.14 -32.50 6.63
N TYR A 23 -9.62 -31.87 5.60
CA TYR A 23 -8.55 -32.41 4.76
C TYR A 23 -7.37 -31.46 4.66
N THR A 24 -6.17 -32.04 4.54
CA THR A 24 -4.95 -31.35 4.12
C THR A 24 -4.40 -32.04 2.89
N VAL A 25 -3.96 -31.25 1.92
CA VAL A 25 -3.37 -31.76 0.68
C VAL A 25 -1.90 -31.41 0.64
N ASP A 26 -1.07 -32.42 0.41
CA ASP A 26 0.34 -32.27 0.17
C ASP A 26 0.67 -32.66 -1.27
N PHE A 27 1.59 -31.93 -1.89
CA PHE A 27 1.99 -32.10 -3.28
C PHE A 27 3.46 -32.46 -3.36
N THR A 28 3.79 -33.59 -3.97
CA THR A 28 5.15 -34.12 -4.00
C THR A 28 5.98 -33.65 -5.21
N ASP A 29 5.33 -33.30 -6.34
CA ASP A 29 6.01 -33.03 -7.62
C ASP A 29 5.73 -31.65 -8.21
N LEU A 30 5.23 -30.69 -7.40
CA LEU A 30 4.87 -29.35 -7.89
C LEU A 30 6.01 -28.34 -7.75
N GLN A 31 6.17 -27.50 -8.77
CA GLN A 31 7.07 -26.37 -8.70
C GLN A 31 6.44 -25.22 -7.87
N ASP A 32 7.28 -24.39 -7.26
CA ASP A 32 6.85 -23.33 -6.36
C ASP A 32 5.89 -22.30 -6.97
N ASN A 33 6.00 -22.05 -8.26
CA ASN A 33 5.19 -21.04 -8.96
C ASN A 33 3.97 -21.60 -9.68
N GLU A 34 3.67 -22.88 -9.55
CA GLU A 34 2.50 -23.48 -10.18
C GLU A 34 1.24 -23.28 -9.35
N SER A 35 0.18 -22.85 -10.02
CA SER A 35 -1.16 -22.77 -9.44
C SER A 35 -2.01 -23.95 -9.91
N ILE A 36 -2.71 -24.57 -8.97
CA ILE A 36 -3.61 -25.68 -9.24
C ILE A 36 -4.91 -25.54 -8.49
N SER A 37 -5.96 -26.12 -9.02
CA SER A 37 -7.21 -26.29 -8.30
C SER A 37 -7.88 -27.61 -8.67
N PHE A 38 -8.66 -28.13 -7.73
CA PHE A 38 -9.51 -29.30 -7.93
C PHE A 38 -10.56 -29.34 -6.82
N THR A 39 -11.53 -30.22 -6.97
CA THR A 39 -12.63 -30.42 -6.02
C THR A 39 -12.48 -31.79 -5.35
N ILE A 40 -12.59 -31.84 -4.05
CA ILE A 40 -12.69 -33.07 -3.25
C ILE A 40 -14.17 -33.32 -2.98
N ASN A 41 -14.68 -34.39 -3.54
CA ASN A 41 -16.04 -34.87 -3.29
C ASN A 41 -15.97 -36.05 -2.29
N PRO A 42 -16.70 -35.96 -1.18
CA PRO A 42 -16.75 -37.06 -0.21
C PRO A 42 -17.44 -38.29 -0.84
N GLY A 43 -16.83 -39.42 -0.67
CA GLY A 43 -17.37 -40.71 -1.12
C GLY A 43 -17.82 -41.60 0.07
N GLN A 44 -18.31 -42.77 -0.23
CA GLN A 44 -18.64 -43.78 0.80
C GLN A 44 -17.38 -44.57 1.19
N ASP A 45 -17.36 -45.10 2.41
CA ASP A 45 -16.30 -45.97 2.96
C ASP A 45 -14.88 -45.33 2.97
N GLY A 46 -14.76 -44.00 3.23
CA GLY A 46 -13.46 -43.35 3.33
C GLY A 46 -12.76 -43.12 1.98
N GLN A 47 -13.43 -43.39 0.89
CA GLN A 47 -12.98 -43.00 -0.46
C GLN A 47 -13.36 -41.54 -0.73
N ILE A 48 -12.54 -40.88 -1.50
CA ILE A 48 -12.79 -39.52 -1.98
C ILE A 48 -12.65 -39.50 -3.50
N LEU A 49 -13.50 -38.71 -4.14
CA LEU A 49 -13.47 -38.49 -5.60
C LEU A 49 -12.92 -37.08 -5.86
N LEU A 50 -11.83 -37.00 -6.61
CA LEU A 50 -11.21 -35.75 -7.04
C LEU A 50 -11.66 -35.41 -8.44
N THR A 51 -12.17 -34.19 -8.64
CA THR A 51 -12.71 -33.70 -9.92
C THR A 51 -12.28 -32.27 -10.19
N ASP A 52 -12.65 -31.73 -11.34
CA ASP A 52 -12.50 -30.33 -11.73
C ASP A 52 -11.03 -29.83 -11.65
N PHE A 53 -10.13 -30.63 -12.17
CA PHE A 53 -8.71 -30.32 -12.14
C PHE A 53 -8.36 -29.13 -13.05
N SER A 54 -7.57 -28.23 -12.53
CA SER A 54 -6.98 -27.14 -13.32
C SER A 54 -5.53 -26.91 -12.89
N ARG A 55 -4.66 -26.63 -13.86
CA ARG A 55 -3.24 -26.29 -13.65
C ARG A 55 -2.88 -25.05 -14.44
N ASN A 56 -2.39 -24.02 -13.76
CA ASN A 56 -2.04 -22.71 -14.33
C ASN A 56 -3.19 -22.06 -15.12
N GLY A 57 -4.46 -22.34 -14.73
CA GLY A 57 -5.65 -21.81 -15.36
C GLY A 57 -6.16 -22.61 -16.56
N GLU A 58 -5.50 -23.71 -16.93
CA GLU A 58 -6.00 -24.67 -17.94
C GLU A 58 -6.76 -25.78 -17.24
N GLU A 59 -7.98 -26.04 -17.71
CA GLU A 59 -8.81 -27.15 -17.22
C GLU A 59 -8.26 -28.49 -17.76
N LEU A 60 -8.16 -29.48 -16.88
CA LEU A 60 -7.67 -30.81 -17.19
C LEU A 60 -8.81 -31.80 -16.99
N GLU A 61 -9.09 -32.61 -18.02
CA GLU A 61 -10.09 -33.66 -17.94
C GLU A 61 -9.60 -34.83 -17.07
N GLY A 62 -10.46 -35.37 -16.26
CA GLY A 62 -10.22 -36.57 -15.47
C GLY A 62 -10.96 -36.57 -14.14
N GLU A 63 -11.26 -37.77 -13.66
CA GLU A 63 -11.76 -38.02 -12.31
C GLU A 63 -10.87 -39.08 -11.66
N VAL A 64 -10.51 -38.88 -10.42
CA VAL A 64 -9.59 -39.78 -9.71
C VAL A 64 -10.20 -40.14 -8.35
N THR A 65 -10.45 -41.44 -8.17
CA THR A 65 -10.88 -41.97 -6.88
C THR A 65 -9.66 -42.40 -6.08
N THR A 66 -9.54 -41.96 -4.85
CA THR A 66 -8.45 -42.32 -3.94
C THR A 66 -8.95 -42.54 -2.51
N VAL A 67 -8.08 -43.10 -1.69
CA VAL A 67 -8.33 -43.24 -0.26
C VAL A 67 -7.53 -42.18 0.50
N LEU A 68 -8.03 -41.76 1.65
CA LEU A 68 -7.31 -40.82 2.51
C LEU A 68 -5.95 -41.39 2.93
N ASN A 69 -4.97 -40.52 3.04
CA ASN A 69 -3.57 -40.79 3.39
C ASN A 69 -2.81 -41.63 2.32
N GLY A 70 -3.40 -41.86 1.16
CA GLY A 70 -2.75 -42.52 0.02
C GLY A 70 -2.17 -41.52 -0.98
N THR A 71 -1.01 -41.86 -1.56
CA THR A 71 -0.47 -41.09 -2.68
C THR A 71 -1.24 -41.41 -3.94
N VAL A 72 -1.65 -40.40 -4.68
CA VAL A 72 -2.40 -40.54 -5.93
C VAL A 72 -1.76 -39.75 -7.04
N ASP A 73 -1.73 -40.33 -8.24
CA ASP A 73 -1.35 -39.65 -9.48
C ASP A 73 -2.60 -38.99 -10.06
N ALA A 74 -2.71 -37.69 -9.92
CA ALA A 74 -3.80 -36.88 -10.47
C ALA A 74 -3.33 -36.11 -11.72
N PRO A 75 -4.25 -35.62 -12.58
CA PRO A 75 -3.88 -34.80 -13.74
C PRO A 75 -3.00 -33.56 -13.39
N VAL A 76 -3.12 -33.07 -12.18
CA VAL A 76 -2.34 -31.93 -11.66
C VAL A 76 -0.98 -32.31 -11.04
N GLY A 77 -0.67 -33.62 -10.97
CA GLY A 77 0.57 -34.16 -10.37
C GLY A 77 0.30 -35.09 -9.20
N LYS A 78 1.37 -35.57 -8.58
CA LYS A 78 1.27 -36.45 -7.41
C LYS A 78 0.87 -35.66 -6.16
N LEU A 79 -0.19 -36.12 -5.53
CA LEU A 79 -0.71 -35.50 -4.30
C LEU A 79 -1.12 -36.55 -3.26
N VAL A 80 -1.17 -36.12 -2.02
CA VAL A 80 -1.68 -36.91 -0.89
C VAL A 80 -2.77 -36.08 -0.23
N VAL A 81 -3.95 -36.65 -0.07
CA VAL A 81 -5.04 -36.04 0.72
C VAL A 81 -5.07 -36.71 2.09
N MET A 82 -4.76 -35.95 3.12
CA MET A 82 -4.71 -36.41 4.49
C MET A 82 -5.93 -35.94 5.27
N ALA A 83 -6.51 -36.82 6.09
CA ALA A 83 -7.56 -36.43 7.02
C ALA A 83 -6.95 -35.69 8.22
N MET A 84 -7.50 -34.51 8.54
CA MET A 84 -7.09 -33.73 9.73
C MET A 84 -7.78 -34.23 10.99
N ASN A 85 -9.00 -34.76 10.89
CA ASN A 85 -9.78 -35.28 12.02
C ASN A 85 -10.47 -36.59 11.63
N ASP A 86 -10.33 -37.63 12.44
CA ASP A 86 -10.96 -38.95 12.24
C ASP A 86 -12.51 -38.93 12.28
N SER A 87 -13.11 -37.83 12.70
CA SER A 87 -14.56 -37.73 12.98
C SER A 87 -15.32 -36.79 12.04
N ALA A 88 -14.67 -36.11 11.13
CA ALA A 88 -15.33 -35.15 10.26
C ALA A 88 -15.72 -35.79 8.92
N THR A 89 -16.87 -36.46 8.88
CA THR A 89 -17.59 -36.71 7.64
C THR A 89 -18.14 -35.37 7.12
N TYR A 90 -17.49 -34.81 6.13
CA TYR A 90 -17.96 -33.59 5.48
C TYR A 90 -18.76 -34.01 4.27
N ASP A 91 -20.06 -33.73 4.26
CA ASP A 91 -20.97 -34.18 3.19
C ASP A 91 -21.00 -33.26 1.97
N ALA A 92 -20.26 -32.15 2.00
CA ALA A 92 -20.24 -31.14 0.94
C ALA A 92 -18.91 -31.16 0.16
N PRO A 93 -18.92 -30.84 -1.16
CA PRO A 93 -17.70 -30.68 -1.94
C PRO A 93 -16.77 -29.61 -1.35
N ILE A 94 -15.46 -29.91 -1.35
CA ILE A 94 -14.43 -28.97 -0.91
C ILE A 94 -13.56 -28.61 -2.10
N TYR A 95 -13.54 -27.33 -2.42
CA TYR A 95 -12.70 -26.78 -3.46
C TYR A 95 -11.32 -26.48 -2.89
N VAL A 96 -10.31 -27.09 -3.45
CA VAL A 96 -8.90 -26.92 -3.10
C VAL A 96 -8.26 -26.03 -4.16
N SER A 97 -7.53 -25.02 -3.74
CA SER A 97 -6.76 -24.19 -4.65
C SER A 97 -5.40 -23.88 -4.05
N ARG A 98 -4.35 -24.19 -4.77
CA ARG A 98 -2.98 -23.77 -4.49
C ARG A 98 -2.61 -22.67 -5.46
N ARG A 99 -2.04 -21.60 -4.94
CA ARG A 99 -1.50 -20.49 -5.75
C ARG A 99 0.02 -20.59 -5.79
N GLY A 100 0.62 -20.14 -6.88
CA GLY A 100 2.05 -20.05 -6.96
C GLY A 100 2.61 -19.17 -5.84
N TYR A 101 3.79 -19.51 -5.33
CA TYR A 101 4.43 -18.87 -4.18
C TYR A 101 4.49 -17.34 -4.30
N GLN A 102 4.86 -16.82 -5.49
CA GLN A 102 4.98 -15.37 -5.71
C GLN A 102 3.64 -14.65 -5.63
N ASP A 103 2.58 -15.25 -6.19
CA ASP A 103 1.24 -14.66 -6.17
C ASP A 103 0.63 -14.72 -4.77
N ALA A 104 0.81 -15.85 -4.08
CA ALA A 104 0.41 -15.99 -2.68
C ALA A 104 1.13 -14.95 -1.80
N THR A 105 2.45 -14.80 -1.95
CA THR A 105 3.24 -13.82 -1.19
C THR A 105 2.77 -12.40 -1.45
N ARG A 106 2.50 -12.03 -2.71
CA ARG A 106 2.00 -10.69 -3.06
C ARG A 106 0.64 -10.40 -2.43
N ASP A 107 -0.25 -11.38 -2.45
CA ASP A 107 -1.58 -11.27 -1.85
C ASP A 107 -1.49 -11.09 -0.32
N TYR A 108 -0.72 -11.93 0.36
CA TYR A 108 -0.51 -11.81 1.80
C TYR A 108 0.16 -10.47 2.16
N ALA A 109 1.18 -10.05 1.40
CA ALA A 109 1.85 -8.78 1.60
C ALA A 109 0.89 -7.57 1.44
N SER A 110 -0.04 -7.63 0.48
CA SER A 110 -1.03 -6.57 0.25
C SER A 110 -2.04 -6.42 1.39
N ASN A 111 -2.32 -7.51 2.11
CA ASN A 111 -3.25 -7.55 3.23
C ASN A 111 -2.58 -7.27 4.58
N LEU A 112 -1.24 -7.27 4.62
CA LEU A 112 -0.45 -6.95 5.80
C LEU A 112 -0.21 -5.44 5.87
N SER A 113 -0.52 -4.86 7.01
CA SER A 113 -0.20 -3.46 7.32
C SER A 113 0.73 -3.40 8.52
N VAL A 114 1.83 -2.68 8.35
CA VAL A 114 2.85 -2.45 9.37
C VAL A 114 2.95 -0.96 9.62
N THR A 115 2.64 -0.52 10.83
CA THR A 115 2.65 0.90 11.19
C THR A 115 3.30 1.10 12.55
N LEU A 116 3.97 2.24 12.72
CA LEU A 116 4.42 2.67 14.04
C LEU A 116 3.22 3.17 14.86
N SER A 117 3.23 2.94 16.15
CA SER A 117 2.19 3.45 17.06
C SER A 117 2.20 4.97 17.12
N ASP A 118 3.38 5.58 17.05
CA ASP A 118 3.64 7.03 16.99
C ASP A 118 5.00 7.24 16.33
N GLU A 119 5.28 8.43 15.76
CA GLU A 119 6.55 8.75 15.07
C GLU A 119 7.80 8.55 15.96
N LYS A 120 7.66 8.69 17.27
CA LYS A 120 8.73 8.50 18.26
C LYS A 120 8.65 7.16 19.01
N SER A 121 7.72 6.31 18.65
CA SER A 121 7.48 5.03 19.33
C SER A 121 8.37 3.94 18.75
N THR A 122 8.82 3.04 19.60
CA THR A 122 9.43 1.77 19.22
C THR A 122 8.40 0.64 19.07
N VAL A 123 7.12 0.95 19.26
CA VAL A 123 6.02 -0.02 19.15
C VAL A 123 5.53 -0.07 17.72
N ILE A 124 5.56 -1.27 17.15
CA ILE A 124 5.08 -1.57 15.81
C ILE A 124 3.71 -2.23 15.93
N ASN A 125 2.73 -1.71 15.21
CA ASN A 125 1.42 -2.31 15.07
C ASN A 125 1.39 -3.12 13.77
N LEU A 126 1.13 -4.41 13.90
CA LEU A 126 0.90 -5.33 12.78
C LEU A 126 -0.60 -5.58 12.67
N SER A 127 -1.15 -5.46 11.49
CA SER A 127 -2.52 -5.85 11.20
C SER A 127 -2.61 -6.60 9.88
N PHE A 128 -3.43 -7.63 9.86
CA PHE A 128 -3.67 -8.45 8.68
C PHE A 128 -5.17 -8.59 8.43
N LYS A 129 -5.60 -8.47 7.17
CA LYS A 129 -7.01 -8.59 6.78
C LYS A 129 -7.23 -9.94 6.12
N ASP A 130 -8.12 -10.72 6.70
CA ASP A 130 -8.52 -12.03 6.17
C ASP A 130 -10.01 -12.27 6.42
N VAL A 131 -10.58 -13.22 5.69
CA VAL A 131 -11.93 -13.72 5.91
C VAL A 131 -12.00 -14.74 7.06
N CYS A 132 -10.85 -15.33 7.43
CA CYS A 132 -10.71 -16.27 8.52
C CYS A 132 -9.81 -15.67 9.61
N ILE A 133 -10.35 -15.49 10.82
CA ILE A 133 -9.62 -14.90 11.95
C ILE A 133 -8.40 -15.76 12.30
N GLN A 134 -8.59 -17.09 12.44
CA GLN A 134 -7.50 -18.00 12.81
C GLN A 134 -6.35 -17.93 11.81
N ARG A 135 -6.64 -17.91 10.51
CA ARG A 135 -5.61 -17.76 9.49
C ARG A 135 -4.88 -16.43 9.61
N ALA A 136 -5.61 -15.33 9.88
CA ALA A 136 -4.99 -14.03 10.09
C ALA A 136 -4.05 -14.00 11.29
N GLU A 137 -4.44 -14.63 12.40
CA GLU A 137 -3.63 -14.77 13.61
C GLU A 137 -2.37 -15.60 13.34
N ASP A 138 -2.52 -16.73 12.62
CA ASP A 138 -1.39 -17.62 12.27
C ASP A 138 -0.41 -16.93 11.31
N VAL A 139 -0.90 -16.13 10.35
CA VAL A 139 -0.04 -15.32 9.47
C VAL A 139 0.77 -14.32 10.29
N LEU A 140 0.14 -13.58 11.20
CA LEU A 140 0.85 -12.61 12.04
C LEU A 140 1.86 -13.29 12.97
N ASN A 141 1.50 -14.41 13.57
CA ASN A 141 2.40 -15.21 14.41
C ASN A 141 3.60 -15.72 13.59
N THR A 142 3.34 -16.22 12.38
CA THR A 142 4.39 -16.71 11.46
C THR A 142 5.32 -15.58 11.05
N VAL A 143 4.80 -14.40 10.69
CA VAL A 143 5.61 -13.23 10.34
C VAL A 143 6.52 -12.82 11.50
N ILE A 144 5.99 -12.80 12.74
CA ILE A 144 6.78 -12.48 13.93
C ILE A 144 7.84 -13.56 14.19
N ALA A 145 7.47 -14.83 14.07
CA ALA A 145 8.40 -15.94 14.26
C ALA A 145 9.56 -15.91 13.25
N VAL A 146 9.24 -15.76 11.96
CA VAL A 146 10.26 -15.68 10.89
C VAL A 146 11.13 -14.44 11.05
N TYR A 147 10.55 -13.29 11.44
CA TYR A 147 11.34 -12.09 11.73
C TYR A 147 12.34 -12.34 12.86
N ASN A 148 11.91 -12.98 13.94
CA ASN A 148 12.76 -13.29 15.08
C ASN A 148 13.83 -14.33 14.72
N GLU A 149 13.49 -15.34 13.95
CA GLU A 149 14.45 -16.34 13.45
C GLU A 149 15.53 -15.69 12.57
N ASN A 150 15.11 -14.85 11.63
CA ASN A 150 16.05 -14.11 10.79
C ASN A 150 16.95 -13.18 11.61
N TRP A 151 16.39 -12.50 12.61
CA TRP A 151 17.20 -11.67 13.52
C TRP A 151 18.30 -12.47 14.22
N ILE A 152 17.97 -13.64 14.76
CA ILE A 152 18.97 -14.53 15.40
C ILE A 152 19.98 -15.01 14.38
N LYS A 153 19.53 -15.44 13.21
CA LYS A 153 20.40 -15.91 12.12
C LYS A 153 21.40 -14.84 11.71
N ASP A 154 20.94 -13.60 11.51
CA ASP A 154 21.80 -12.48 11.14
C ASP A 154 22.83 -12.17 12.24
N LYS A 155 22.39 -12.13 13.51
CA LYS A 155 23.27 -11.93 14.65
C LYS A 155 24.31 -13.03 14.76
N ASN A 156 23.90 -14.28 14.62
CA ASN A 156 24.80 -15.42 14.65
C ASN A 156 25.81 -15.38 13.49
N GLN A 157 25.39 -14.99 12.29
CA GLN A 157 26.27 -14.88 11.15
C GLN A 157 27.36 -13.82 11.35
N ILE A 158 26.97 -12.67 11.92
CA ILE A 158 27.94 -11.61 12.29
C ILE A 158 28.90 -12.14 13.37
N ALA A 159 28.37 -12.81 14.41
CA ALA A 159 29.19 -13.34 15.48
C ALA A 159 30.17 -14.42 15.00
N VAL A 160 29.75 -15.33 14.11
CA VAL A 160 30.63 -16.35 13.50
C VAL A 160 31.73 -15.70 12.66
N SER A 161 31.37 -14.69 11.83
CA SER A 161 32.37 -13.96 11.05
C SER A 161 33.39 -13.24 11.94
N THR A 162 32.91 -12.63 13.03
CA THR A 162 33.76 -11.96 14.03
C THR A 162 34.67 -12.97 14.74
N SER A 163 34.16 -14.15 15.12
CA SER A 163 34.95 -15.19 15.77
C SER A 163 36.05 -15.72 14.86
N ALA A 164 35.73 -15.98 13.60
CA ALA A 164 36.71 -16.40 12.61
C ALA A 164 37.84 -15.37 12.43
N PHE A 165 37.47 -14.09 12.33
CA PHE A 165 38.38 -12.96 12.23
C PHE A 165 39.33 -12.89 13.44
N ILE A 166 38.78 -12.96 14.66
CA ILE A 166 39.60 -12.89 15.88
C ILE A 166 40.51 -14.10 15.99
N SER A 167 40.03 -15.30 15.65
CA SER A 167 40.84 -16.54 15.70
C SER A 167 42.03 -16.50 14.73
N ASP A 168 41.80 -16.02 13.49
CA ASP A 168 42.87 -15.82 12.51
C ASP A 168 43.94 -14.84 13.06
N ARG A 169 43.48 -13.74 13.65
CA ARG A 169 44.37 -12.73 14.20
C ARG A 169 45.14 -13.21 15.42
N LEU A 170 44.52 -14.01 16.29
CA LEU A 170 45.19 -14.63 17.42
C LEU A 170 46.33 -15.52 16.96
N GLY A 171 46.12 -16.36 15.93
CA GLY A 171 47.18 -17.20 15.36
C GLY A 171 48.38 -16.41 14.83
N VAL A 172 48.11 -15.29 14.14
CA VAL A 172 49.17 -14.40 13.66
C VAL A 172 49.97 -13.78 14.82
N ILE A 173 49.28 -13.28 15.85
CA ILE A 173 49.94 -12.64 17.00
C ILE A 173 50.71 -13.66 17.82
N GLU A 174 50.21 -14.88 17.99
CA GLU A 174 50.91 -15.96 18.69
C GLU A 174 52.24 -16.31 17.99
N GLN A 175 52.22 -16.42 16.67
CA GLN A 175 53.44 -16.62 15.88
C GLN A 175 54.43 -15.45 16.01
N GLU A 176 53.91 -14.20 15.92
CA GLU A 176 54.74 -13.01 16.07
C GLU A 176 55.31 -12.87 17.49
N LEU A 177 54.57 -13.27 18.52
CA LEU A 177 55.05 -13.26 19.90
C LEU A 177 56.16 -14.30 20.11
N GLY A 178 55.97 -15.52 19.61
CA GLY A 178 57.00 -16.55 19.65
C GLY A 178 58.31 -16.11 19.01
N ASN A 179 58.25 -15.44 17.86
CA ASN A 179 59.46 -14.91 17.19
C ASN A 179 60.14 -13.81 18.03
N VAL A 180 59.39 -12.97 18.73
CA VAL A 180 59.97 -11.94 19.60
C VAL A 180 60.58 -12.55 20.85
N ASP A 181 59.97 -13.57 21.44
CA ASP A 181 60.48 -14.29 22.61
C ASP A 181 61.77 -15.01 22.27
N GLU A 182 61.89 -15.66 21.10
CA GLU A 182 63.08 -16.28 20.61
C GLU A 182 64.22 -15.25 20.40
N ASN A 183 63.90 -14.09 19.82
CA ASN A 183 64.86 -12.99 19.64
C ASN A 183 65.38 -12.45 20.98
N ILE A 184 64.51 -12.29 22.00
CA ILE A 184 64.91 -11.87 23.34
C ILE A 184 65.84 -12.91 23.98
N SER A 185 65.45 -14.20 23.91
CA SER A 185 66.21 -15.30 24.49
C SER A 185 67.60 -15.43 23.86
N SER A 186 67.68 -15.41 22.53
CA SER A 186 68.91 -15.45 21.78
C SER A 186 69.85 -14.30 22.11
N TYR A 187 69.31 -13.08 22.15
CA TYR A 187 70.08 -11.89 22.48
C TYR A 187 70.62 -11.89 23.91
N LYS A 188 69.81 -12.31 24.91
CA LYS A 188 70.22 -12.45 26.31
C LYS A 188 71.31 -13.50 26.46
N SER A 189 71.23 -14.58 25.70
CA SER A 189 72.23 -15.68 25.71
C SER A 189 73.58 -15.30 25.10
N GLU A 190 73.52 -14.56 23.98
CA GLU A 190 74.76 -14.13 23.27
C GLU A 190 75.58 -13.09 24.04
N HIS A 191 74.88 -12.21 24.83
CA HIS A 191 75.54 -11.07 25.45
C HIS A 191 75.81 -11.24 26.94
N LEU A 192 75.47 -12.39 27.56
CA LEU A 192 75.73 -12.71 28.98
C LEU A 192 75.29 -11.57 29.93
N LEU A 193 74.13 -10.95 29.69
CA LEU A 193 73.64 -9.79 30.43
C LEU A 193 72.95 -10.23 31.72
N PRO A 194 73.54 -9.99 32.92
CA PRO A 194 72.77 -10.14 34.16
C PRO A 194 71.80 -8.97 34.33
N ASP A 195 70.66 -9.33 34.74
CA ASP A 195 69.50 -8.55 35.17
C ASP A 195 69.60 -7.00 35.09
N VAL A 196 69.18 -6.46 33.96
CA VAL A 196 69.11 -4.97 33.73
C VAL A 196 67.98 -4.34 34.57
N GLN A 197 67.26 -5.16 35.32
CA GLN A 197 66.10 -4.76 36.07
C GLN A 197 66.34 -3.79 37.23
N ALA A 198 67.53 -3.81 37.84
CA ALA A 198 67.85 -2.96 38.98
C ALA A 198 68.09 -1.48 38.59
N ALA A 199 68.63 -1.21 37.42
CA ALA A 199 68.79 0.18 36.92
C ALA A 199 67.53 0.72 36.23
N ALA A 200 66.67 -0.17 35.69
CA ALA A 200 65.44 0.19 35.00
C ALA A 200 64.27 0.52 35.97
N SER A 201 64.34 0.02 37.23
CA SER A 201 63.23 0.22 38.18
C SER A 201 62.98 1.68 38.55
N MET A 202 64.01 2.50 38.62
CA MET A 202 63.83 3.96 38.84
C MET A 202 63.21 4.71 37.64
N TYR A 203 63.38 4.16 36.44
CA TYR A 203 62.83 4.74 35.22
C TYR A 203 61.43 4.24 34.90
N MET A 204 61.10 3.05 35.36
CA MET A 204 59.82 2.41 35.10
C MET A 204 58.64 3.15 35.74
N GLU A 205 58.83 3.78 36.88
CA GLU A 205 57.74 4.42 37.59
C GLU A 205 57.26 5.69 36.87
N GLN A 206 58.17 6.46 36.30
CA GLN A 206 57.84 7.72 35.60
C GLN A 206 57.47 7.52 34.11
N SER A 207 57.98 6.48 33.49
CA SER A 207 57.69 6.06 32.10
C SER A 207 56.54 5.07 32.00
N SER A 208 56.12 4.45 33.10
CA SER A 208 55.11 3.39 33.15
C SER A 208 53.75 3.82 32.58
N GLU A 209 53.30 4.99 32.95
CA GLU A 209 51.99 5.51 32.49
C GLU A 209 52.05 5.91 30.99
N THR A 210 53.12 6.56 30.55
CA THR A 210 53.32 6.92 29.13
C THR A 210 53.47 5.69 28.26
N ASN A 211 54.17 4.68 28.75
CA ASN A 211 54.34 3.40 28.05
C ASN A 211 53.01 2.60 27.97
N ALA A 212 52.20 2.64 29.02
CA ALA A 212 50.85 2.04 29.01
C ALA A 212 49.92 2.72 27.98
N GLN A 213 49.99 4.05 27.90
CA GLN A 213 49.24 4.81 26.90
C GLN A 213 49.70 4.51 25.46
N ILE A 214 51.04 4.51 25.23
CA ILE A 214 51.62 4.10 23.92
C ILE A 214 51.20 2.69 23.55
N LEU A 215 51.18 1.77 24.52
CA LEU A 215 50.76 0.40 24.33
C LEU A 215 49.31 0.31 23.90
N ALA A 216 48.41 0.98 24.62
CA ALA A 216 46.99 1.04 24.28
C ALA A 216 46.74 1.60 22.86
N LEU A 217 47.40 2.73 22.53
CA LEU A 217 47.31 3.32 21.20
C LEU A 217 47.87 2.44 20.08
N ASN A 218 48.98 1.73 20.34
CA ASN A 218 49.54 0.76 19.37
C ASN A 218 48.61 -0.43 19.16
N THR A 219 47.91 -0.88 20.17
CA THR A 219 46.90 -1.94 20.07
C THR A 219 45.76 -1.45 19.16
N GLN A 220 45.20 -0.26 19.40
CA GLN A 220 44.17 0.34 18.55
C GLN A 220 44.69 0.54 17.10
N LEU A 221 45.91 1.03 16.93
CA LEU A 221 46.52 1.21 15.61
C LEU A 221 46.67 -0.10 14.85
N SER A 222 47.07 -1.17 15.53
CA SER A 222 47.17 -2.51 14.93
C SER A 222 45.83 -3.05 14.47
N MET A 223 44.78 -2.84 15.27
CA MET A 223 43.40 -3.21 14.91
C MET A 223 42.90 -2.38 13.73
N ALA A 224 43.10 -1.07 13.76
CA ALA A 224 42.68 -0.19 12.66
C ALA A 224 43.36 -0.59 11.33
N ARG A 225 44.68 -0.87 11.35
CA ARG A 225 45.44 -1.33 10.17
C ARG A 225 44.94 -2.68 9.67
N TYR A 226 44.63 -3.60 10.57
CA TYR A 226 44.12 -4.91 10.19
C TYR A 226 42.76 -4.81 9.52
N ILE A 227 41.82 -4.07 10.11
CA ILE A 227 40.49 -3.83 9.51
C ILE A 227 40.63 -3.15 8.14
N ARG A 228 41.51 -2.16 8.03
CA ARG A 228 41.82 -1.51 6.76
C ARG A 228 42.29 -2.50 5.68
N ASN A 229 43.23 -3.37 6.03
CA ASN A 229 43.73 -4.39 5.12
C ASN A 229 42.66 -5.41 4.73
N TYR A 230 41.82 -5.81 5.69
CA TYR A 230 40.66 -6.67 5.42
C TYR A 230 39.70 -6.02 4.42
N LEU A 231 39.40 -4.73 4.61
CA LEU A 231 38.55 -3.96 3.70
C LEU A 231 39.16 -3.78 2.31
N THR A 232 40.49 -3.65 2.20
CA THR A 232 41.14 -3.46 0.90
C THR A 232 41.40 -4.77 0.14
N ASN A 233 41.24 -5.92 0.79
CA ASN A 233 41.44 -7.21 0.15
C ASN A 233 40.26 -7.52 -0.80
N ALA A 234 40.55 -7.88 -2.04
CA ALA A 234 39.55 -8.20 -3.06
C ALA A 234 38.69 -9.45 -2.71
N THR A 235 39.27 -10.40 -1.95
CA THR A 235 38.57 -11.62 -1.49
C THR A 235 37.52 -11.36 -0.44
N SER A 236 37.58 -10.24 0.28
CA SER A 236 36.59 -9.85 1.28
C SER A 236 35.44 -8.98 0.71
N LYS A 237 35.41 -8.78 -0.60
CA LYS A 237 34.30 -8.13 -1.27
C LYS A 237 33.04 -8.98 -1.09
N ASN A 238 31.96 -8.38 -0.66
CA ASN A 238 30.67 -9.06 -0.35
C ASN A 238 30.68 -9.93 0.91
N GLN A 239 31.68 -9.78 1.80
CA GLN A 239 31.69 -10.40 3.11
C GLN A 239 31.24 -9.41 4.20
N LEU A 240 30.74 -9.97 5.30
CA LEU A 240 30.42 -9.18 6.48
C LEU A 240 31.70 -8.68 7.14
N LEU A 241 31.65 -7.46 7.64
CA LEU A 241 32.73 -6.89 8.42
C LEU A 241 32.61 -7.34 9.88
N PRO A 242 33.75 -7.58 10.57
CA PRO A 242 33.72 -7.92 11.99
C PRO A 242 33.01 -6.84 12.80
N ALA A 243 31.99 -7.22 13.55
CA ALA A 243 31.39 -6.36 14.55
C ALA A 243 32.29 -6.32 15.79
N ASN A 244 32.24 -5.26 16.56
CA ASN A 244 33.08 -5.09 17.73
C ASN A 244 34.58 -5.21 17.40
N SER A 245 34.99 -4.49 16.37
CA SER A 245 36.31 -4.53 15.78
C SER A 245 37.46 -4.12 16.73
N GLY A 246 37.13 -3.63 17.93
CA GLY A 246 38.10 -3.10 18.89
C GLY A 246 38.69 -1.75 18.52
N ILE A 247 38.14 -1.10 17.52
CA ILE A 247 38.45 0.29 17.21
C ILE A 247 37.59 1.16 18.14
N GLU A 248 38.21 1.90 19.05
CA GLU A 248 37.53 2.82 19.96
C GLU A 248 37.06 4.09 19.22
N SER A 249 36.20 3.89 18.22
CA SER A 249 35.58 4.98 17.44
C SER A 249 34.12 4.64 17.16
N PRO A 250 33.17 5.21 17.91
CA PRO A 250 31.74 4.94 17.73
C PRO A 250 31.26 5.22 16.31
N GLY A 251 31.83 6.20 15.63
CA GLY A 251 31.50 6.54 14.25
C GLY A 251 31.87 5.42 13.25
N ILE A 252 33.03 4.80 13.42
CA ILE A 252 33.49 3.68 12.57
C ILE A 252 32.64 2.44 12.87
N GLU A 253 32.37 2.15 14.13
CA GLU A 253 31.53 1.01 14.53
C GLU A 253 30.13 1.13 13.95
N GLN A 254 29.52 2.32 13.97
CA GLN A 254 28.22 2.56 13.36
C GLN A 254 28.23 2.38 11.84
N GLN A 255 29.29 2.83 11.17
CA GLN A 255 29.46 2.63 9.73
C GLN A 255 29.57 1.13 9.38
N ILE A 256 30.32 0.36 10.17
CA ILE A 256 30.46 -1.09 10.02
C ILE A 256 29.09 -1.78 10.23
N ALA A 257 28.35 -1.39 11.25
CA ALA A 257 27.02 -1.95 11.52
C ALA A 257 26.05 -1.69 10.36
N ASN A 258 26.04 -0.47 9.82
CA ASN A 258 25.22 -0.10 8.67
C ASN A 258 25.61 -0.89 7.41
N TYR A 259 26.91 -1.06 7.17
CA TYR A 259 27.42 -1.88 6.06
C TYR A 259 26.93 -3.32 6.20
N ASN A 260 27.11 -3.94 7.37
CA ASN A 260 26.69 -5.32 7.62
C ASN A 260 25.18 -5.50 7.40
N THR A 261 24.37 -4.58 7.88
CA THR A 261 22.92 -4.62 7.67
C THR A 261 22.56 -4.55 6.18
N THR A 262 23.26 -3.70 5.43
CA THR A 262 23.03 -3.57 3.98
C THR A 262 23.52 -4.81 3.23
N GLN A 263 24.65 -5.37 3.65
CA GLN A 263 25.21 -6.60 3.07
C GLN A 263 24.30 -7.82 3.28
N LEU A 264 23.71 -7.96 4.47
CA LEU A 264 22.73 -9.02 4.75
C LEU A 264 21.51 -8.88 3.84
N ARG A 265 20.94 -7.69 3.73
CA ARG A 265 19.81 -7.43 2.82
C ARG A 265 20.15 -7.76 1.37
N ARG A 266 21.35 -7.40 0.94
CA ARG A 266 21.84 -7.73 -0.41
C ARG A 266 21.92 -9.24 -0.61
N ASN A 267 22.46 -9.98 0.36
CA ASN A 267 22.58 -11.43 0.30
C ASN A 267 21.21 -12.12 0.25
N ASP A 268 20.24 -11.66 1.04
CA ASP A 268 18.86 -12.16 1.02
C ASP A 268 18.20 -11.89 -0.34
N LEU A 269 18.44 -10.72 -0.91
CA LEU A 269 17.90 -10.38 -2.22
C LEU A 269 18.49 -11.25 -3.34
N VAL A 270 19.80 -11.52 -3.28
CA VAL A 270 20.47 -12.40 -4.26
C VAL A 270 20.03 -13.85 -4.10
N ALA A 271 19.80 -14.33 -2.88
CA ALA A 271 19.30 -15.67 -2.64
C ALA A 271 17.91 -15.91 -3.28
N ASN A 272 17.09 -14.85 -3.39
CA ASN A 272 15.74 -14.89 -3.93
C ASN A 272 15.62 -14.31 -5.36
N SER A 273 16.73 -13.85 -5.96
CA SER A 273 16.74 -13.26 -7.30
C SER A 273 18.09 -13.46 -8.00
N SER A 274 18.32 -12.78 -9.11
CA SER A 274 19.61 -12.84 -9.83
C SER A 274 20.51 -11.68 -9.41
N GLU A 275 21.82 -11.89 -9.44
CA GLU A 275 22.82 -10.82 -9.28
C GLU A 275 22.65 -9.66 -10.30
N LYS A 276 21.95 -9.91 -11.41
CA LYS A 276 21.63 -8.90 -12.43
C LYS A 276 20.40 -8.07 -12.12
N ASN A 277 19.73 -8.31 -10.99
CA ASN A 277 18.60 -7.51 -10.56
C ASN A 277 19.05 -6.05 -10.34
N PRO A 278 18.37 -5.05 -10.92
CA PRO A 278 18.73 -3.64 -10.74
C PRO A 278 18.87 -3.21 -9.28
N LEU A 279 18.02 -3.73 -8.39
CA LEU A 279 18.11 -3.45 -6.95
C LEU A 279 19.38 -4.01 -6.32
N VAL A 280 19.86 -5.19 -6.77
CA VAL A 280 21.13 -5.77 -6.30
C VAL A 280 22.30 -4.90 -6.77
N VAL A 281 22.27 -4.44 -8.00
CA VAL A 281 23.32 -3.56 -8.56
C VAL A 281 23.38 -2.24 -7.81
N ASP A 282 22.24 -1.65 -7.48
CA ASP A 282 22.15 -0.41 -6.68
C ASP A 282 22.69 -0.62 -5.27
N MET A 283 22.37 -1.76 -4.66
CA MET A 283 22.90 -2.12 -3.33
C MET A 283 24.41 -2.36 -3.38
N ASP A 284 24.93 -3.03 -4.41
CA ASP A 284 26.37 -3.23 -4.61
C ASP A 284 27.11 -1.89 -4.73
N GLN A 285 26.56 -0.92 -5.45
CA GLN A 285 27.12 0.43 -5.55
C GLN A 285 27.09 1.15 -4.20
N SER A 286 25.99 1.02 -3.45
CA SER A 286 25.87 1.58 -2.10
C SER A 286 26.88 0.98 -1.14
N LEU A 287 27.05 -0.34 -1.16
CA LEU A 287 28.03 -1.06 -0.34
C LEU A 287 29.47 -0.63 -0.67
N GLU A 288 29.79 -0.44 -1.94
CA GLU A 288 31.12 0.05 -2.35
C GLU A 288 31.37 1.48 -1.82
N ASN A 289 30.36 2.36 -1.89
CA ASN A 289 30.46 3.70 -1.34
C ASN A 289 30.64 3.68 0.19
N MET A 290 29.89 2.82 0.90
CA MET A 290 30.04 2.63 2.34
C MET A 290 31.45 2.10 2.68
N ARG A 291 31.97 1.13 1.91
CA ARG A 291 33.31 0.56 2.07
C ARG A 291 34.37 1.65 1.94
N HIS A 292 34.29 2.49 0.93
CA HIS A 292 35.20 3.63 0.76
C HIS A 292 35.11 4.64 1.91
N ALA A 293 33.90 4.93 2.39
CA ALA A 293 33.70 5.82 3.53
C ALA A 293 34.34 5.26 4.81
N ILE A 294 34.16 3.95 5.06
CA ILE A 294 34.78 3.26 6.21
C ILE A 294 36.30 3.30 6.10
N ILE A 295 36.88 2.98 4.92
CA ILE A 295 38.34 3.05 4.70
C ILE A 295 38.85 4.45 4.99
N THR A 296 38.21 5.47 4.47
CA THR A 296 38.59 6.89 4.73
C THR A 296 38.53 7.23 6.21
N SER A 297 37.49 6.80 6.91
CA SER A 297 37.35 7.02 8.36
C SER A 297 38.44 6.31 9.14
N ILE A 298 38.80 5.08 8.76
CA ILE A 298 39.89 4.32 9.37
C ILE A 298 41.26 4.96 9.07
N ASP A 299 41.51 5.42 7.86
CA ASP A 299 42.76 6.12 7.50
C ASP A 299 42.95 7.41 8.30
N ASN A 300 41.89 8.17 8.51
CA ASN A 300 41.89 9.34 9.38
C ASN A 300 42.18 8.95 10.84
N HIS A 301 41.54 7.90 11.31
CA HIS A 301 41.79 7.39 12.68
C HIS A 301 43.21 6.90 12.86
N ILE A 302 43.76 6.14 11.90
CA ILE A 302 45.18 5.72 11.87
C ILE A 302 46.12 6.93 11.94
N THR A 303 45.81 7.97 11.18
CA THR A 303 46.60 9.22 11.19
C THR A 303 46.59 9.88 12.55
N THR A 304 45.42 9.95 13.19
CA THR A 304 45.25 10.49 14.54
C THR A 304 46.04 9.68 15.57
N LEU A 305 45.90 8.33 15.55
CA LEU A 305 46.62 7.44 16.45
C LEU A 305 48.16 7.55 16.27
N ASN A 306 48.62 7.59 15.02
CA ASN A 306 50.06 7.79 14.74
C ASN A 306 50.57 9.12 15.27
N THR A 307 49.79 10.18 15.19
CA THR A 307 50.16 11.50 15.70
C THR A 307 50.25 11.49 17.23
N GLN A 308 49.28 10.88 17.91
CA GLN A 308 49.29 10.71 19.37
C GLN A 308 50.46 9.88 19.84
N ILE A 309 50.72 8.74 19.18
CA ILE A 309 51.87 7.87 19.48
C ILE A 309 53.19 8.63 19.32
N ARG A 310 53.37 9.38 18.23
CA ARG A 310 54.57 10.19 18.01
C ARG A 310 54.78 11.24 19.09
N SER A 311 53.71 11.93 19.48
CA SER A 311 53.76 12.93 20.56
C SER A 311 54.20 12.31 21.87
N LEU A 312 53.63 11.17 22.27
CA LEU A 312 54.01 10.44 23.48
C LEU A 312 55.42 9.91 23.41
N GLN A 313 55.86 9.35 22.27
CA GLN A 313 57.21 8.88 22.03
C GLN A 313 58.26 10.01 22.09
N GLN A 314 57.89 11.21 21.61
CA GLN A 314 58.74 12.38 21.71
C GLN A 314 58.90 12.81 23.16
N SER A 315 57.83 12.82 23.93
CA SER A 315 57.90 13.11 25.39
C SER A 315 58.75 12.05 26.13
N GLU A 316 58.58 10.80 25.81
CA GLU A 316 59.38 9.71 26.38
C GLU A 316 60.88 9.83 26.03
N ARG A 317 61.21 10.16 24.75
CA ARG A 317 62.60 10.41 24.34
C ARG A 317 63.24 11.55 25.13
N GLN A 318 62.54 12.67 25.32
CA GLN A 318 63.03 13.80 26.12
C GLN A 318 63.29 13.41 27.58
N THR A 319 62.47 12.53 28.14
CA THR A 319 62.63 12.00 29.49
C THR A 319 63.83 11.02 29.54
N THR A 320 63.99 10.16 28.53
CA THR A 320 65.05 9.18 28.43
C THR A 320 66.41 9.81 28.13
N GLU A 321 66.49 10.86 27.27
CA GLU A 321 67.75 11.58 26.96
C GLU A 321 68.32 12.30 28.18
N ARG A 322 67.49 12.73 29.11
CA ARG A 322 67.95 13.30 30.39
C ARG A 322 68.62 12.30 31.33
N ILE A 323 68.45 11.03 31.07
CA ILE A 323 68.83 9.94 31.97
C ILE A 323 69.87 8.98 31.34
N ALA A 324 70.05 8.97 30.02
CA ALA A 324 70.87 8.00 29.33
C ALA A 324 72.30 8.47 29.10
N ALA A 325 73.13 8.20 30.06
CA ALA A 325 74.58 8.06 29.83
C ALA A 325 75.04 6.59 29.69
N ASN A 326 74.19 5.64 29.31
CA ASN A 326 74.55 4.20 29.27
C ASN A 326 73.90 3.32 28.17
N PRO A 327 74.44 2.18 27.89
CA PRO A 327 74.99 1.71 26.58
C PRO A 327 73.95 1.09 25.62
N SER A 328 74.37 0.95 24.32
CA SER A 328 73.57 0.55 23.15
C SER A 328 72.87 -0.82 23.28
N GLN A 329 73.35 -1.72 24.10
CA GLN A 329 72.79 -3.06 24.32
C GLN A 329 71.48 -3.04 25.13
N GLY A 330 71.39 -2.18 26.16
CA GLY A 330 70.16 -2.03 26.95
C GLY A 330 69.00 -1.39 26.16
N LYS A 331 69.34 -0.46 25.22
CA LYS A 331 68.32 0.16 24.36
C LYS A 331 67.69 -0.85 23.40
N TYR A 332 68.47 -1.77 22.84
CA TYR A 332 67.92 -2.81 21.94
C TYR A 332 66.99 -3.76 22.71
N LEU A 333 67.46 -4.31 23.82
CA LEU A 333 66.66 -5.20 24.65
C LEU A 333 65.34 -4.54 25.11
N LEU A 334 65.41 -3.30 25.59
CA LEU A 334 64.24 -2.53 26.00
C LEU A 334 63.24 -2.32 24.84
N SER A 335 63.75 -2.14 23.59
CA SER A 335 62.87 -1.96 22.42
C SER A 335 62.16 -3.28 22.03
N VAL A 336 62.86 -4.42 22.15
CA VAL A 336 62.29 -5.74 21.86
C VAL A 336 61.32 -6.19 22.97
N GLU A 337 61.67 -5.95 24.24
CA GLU A 337 60.76 -6.18 25.39
C GLU A 337 59.47 -5.30 25.30
N ARG A 338 59.60 -4.09 24.78
CA ARG A 338 58.43 -3.26 24.51
C ARG A 338 57.54 -3.85 23.39
N GLN A 339 58.16 -4.37 22.32
CA GLN A 339 57.43 -5.08 21.25
C GLN A 339 56.72 -6.31 21.79
N GLN A 340 57.39 -7.09 22.65
CA GLN A 340 56.82 -8.24 23.33
C GLN A 340 55.55 -7.82 24.12
N LYS A 341 55.68 -6.80 25.01
CA LYS A 341 54.56 -6.32 25.81
C LYS A 341 53.38 -5.81 24.96
N VAL A 342 53.67 -5.13 23.83
CA VAL A 342 52.61 -4.68 22.89
C VAL A 342 51.89 -5.88 22.30
N LYS A 343 52.61 -6.91 21.86
CA LYS A 343 52.02 -8.12 21.28
C LYS A 343 51.26 -8.95 22.32
N GLU A 344 51.78 -9.06 23.52
CA GLU A 344 51.15 -9.75 24.64
C GLU A 344 49.82 -9.05 25.02
N ALA A 345 49.85 -7.73 25.14
CA ALA A 345 48.63 -6.94 25.43
C ALA A 345 47.60 -7.06 24.30
N LEU A 346 48.03 -7.06 23.04
CA LEU A 346 47.14 -7.27 21.89
C LEU A 346 46.55 -8.68 21.89
N TYR A 347 47.36 -9.70 22.24
CA TYR A 347 46.92 -11.10 22.39
C TYR A 347 45.83 -11.21 23.47
N LEU A 348 46.08 -10.66 24.66
CA LEU A 348 45.10 -10.66 25.75
C LEU A 348 43.81 -9.88 25.39
N PHE A 349 43.97 -8.74 24.73
CA PHE A 349 42.84 -7.98 24.24
C PHE A 349 41.99 -8.78 23.23
N LEU A 350 42.60 -9.47 22.29
CA LEU A 350 41.91 -10.32 21.33
C LEU A 350 41.22 -11.51 22.01
N LEU A 351 41.85 -12.13 23.01
CA LEU A 351 41.20 -13.16 23.83
C LEU A 351 39.96 -12.62 24.52
N GLN A 352 40.06 -11.44 25.14
CA GLN A 352 38.90 -10.81 25.76
C GLN A 352 37.79 -10.55 24.73
N LYS A 353 38.13 -10.05 23.56
CA LYS A 353 37.14 -9.81 22.49
C LYS A 353 36.51 -11.10 21.95
N ARG A 354 37.28 -12.20 21.91
CA ARG A 354 36.73 -13.53 21.58
C ARG A 354 35.68 -13.94 22.60
N GLU A 355 36.02 -13.86 23.89
CA GLU A 355 35.12 -14.23 24.98
C GLU A 355 33.84 -13.33 24.97
N GLU A 356 34.00 -12.03 24.77
CA GLU A 356 32.85 -11.10 24.63
C GLU A 356 31.95 -11.48 23.44
N ASN A 357 32.54 -11.88 22.30
CA ASN A 357 31.78 -12.28 21.12
C ASN A 357 31.06 -13.63 21.34
N GLU A 358 31.75 -14.63 21.92
CA GLU A 358 31.14 -15.93 22.28
C GLU A 358 30.00 -15.76 23.28
N LEU A 359 30.18 -14.89 24.27
CA LEU A 359 29.14 -14.55 25.25
C LEU A 359 27.95 -13.86 24.56
N SER A 360 28.20 -12.91 23.66
CA SER A 360 27.16 -12.24 22.86
C SER A 360 26.38 -13.23 22.01
N GLN A 361 27.05 -14.21 21.42
CA GLN A 361 26.40 -15.28 20.64
C GLN A 361 25.53 -16.17 21.52
N ALA A 362 26.04 -16.59 22.69
CA ALA A 362 25.32 -17.45 23.61
C ALA A 362 24.04 -16.80 24.18
N PHE A 363 24.05 -15.48 24.35
CA PHE A 363 22.94 -14.72 24.89
C PHE A 363 22.14 -13.96 23.82
N THR A 364 22.19 -14.38 22.54
CA THR A 364 21.38 -13.76 21.50
C THR A 364 19.89 -14.00 21.79
N ALA A 365 19.23 -12.98 22.28
CA ALA A 365 17.79 -12.95 22.50
C ALA A 365 17.07 -12.24 21.34
N TYR A 366 15.78 -12.50 21.22
CA TYR A 366 14.94 -11.73 20.32
C TYR A 366 14.97 -10.25 20.67
N ASN A 367 15.01 -9.39 19.65
CA ASN A 367 14.93 -7.93 19.85
C ASN A 367 13.48 -7.43 19.94
N THR A 368 12.53 -8.34 19.79
CA THR A 368 11.10 -8.03 19.83
C THR A 368 10.45 -8.64 21.07
N ARG A 369 9.48 -7.91 21.60
CA ARG A 369 8.57 -8.38 22.64
C ARG A 369 7.15 -8.18 22.17
N ILE A 370 6.38 -9.25 22.14
CA ILE A 370 4.95 -9.18 21.87
C ILE A 370 4.28 -8.50 23.06
N ILE A 371 3.70 -7.33 22.83
CA ILE A 371 2.94 -6.57 23.83
C ILE A 371 1.52 -7.10 23.88
N THR A 372 0.90 -7.24 22.71
CA THR A 372 -0.44 -7.82 22.56
C THR A 372 -0.34 -8.94 21.52
N PRO A 373 -0.70 -10.17 21.86
CA PRO A 373 -0.70 -11.27 20.90
C PRO A 373 -1.70 -10.99 19.78
N PRO A 374 -1.49 -11.57 18.57
CA PRO A 374 -2.47 -11.48 17.49
C PRO A 374 -3.84 -11.93 17.98
N SER A 375 -4.85 -11.12 17.71
CA SER A 375 -6.24 -11.43 18.07
C SER A 375 -7.17 -10.79 17.06
N GLY A 376 -8.10 -11.57 16.52
CA GLY A 376 -9.08 -11.10 15.55
C GLY A 376 -10.38 -10.64 16.21
N SER A 377 -11.05 -9.66 15.58
CA SER A 377 -12.38 -9.21 15.97
C SER A 377 -13.44 -10.00 15.19
N MET A 378 -14.46 -10.48 15.88
CA MET A 378 -15.64 -11.08 15.22
C MET A 378 -16.49 -10.04 14.46
N ILE A 379 -16.19 -8.75 14.62
CA ILE A 379 -16.88 -7.69 13.88
C ILE A 379 -16.16 -7.48 12.55
N PRO A 380 -16.83 -7.73 11.41
CA PRO A 380 -16.23 -7.53 10.10
C PRO A 380 -15.79 -6.08 9.89
N THR A 381 -14.56 -5.88 9.43
CA THR A 381 -14.02 -4.56 9.09
C THR A 381 -14.46 -4.10 7.69
N ALA A 382 -14.81 -5.03 6.83
CA ALA A 382 -15.35 -4.79 5.49
C ALA A 382 -16.43 -5.85 5.16
N PRO A 383 -17.42 -5.52 4.34
CA PRO A 383 -17.72 -4.18 3.82
C PRO A 383 -18.31 -3.23 4.88
N VAL A 384 -17.96 -1.95 4.81
CA VAL A 384 -18.46 -0.94 5.76
C VAL A 384 -19.93 -0.62 5.43
N LYS A 385 -20.86 -1.13 6.24
CA LYS A 385 -22.32 -0.97 6.03
C LYS A 385 -22.74 0.49 5.84
N LYS A 386 -22.11 1.42 6.57
CA LYS A 386 -22.38 2.86 6.43
C LYS A 386 -22.07 3.40 5.03
N ASN A 387 -20.96 2.99 4.44
CA ASN A 387 -20.55 3.43 3.09
C ASN A 387 -21.50 2.87 2.03
N ILE A 388 -21.90 1.61 2.16
CA ILE A 388 -22.88 1.00 1.26
C ILE A 388 -24.23 1.74 1.36
N ALA A 389 -24.70 2.00 2.58
CA ALA A 389 -25.94 2.74 2.80
C ALA A 389 -25.86 4.17 2.22
N LEU A 390 -24.72 4.85 2.37
CA LEU A 390 -24.50 6.19 1.83
C LEU A 390 -24.52 6.18 0.29
N VAL A 391 -23.84 5.23 -0.34
CA VAL A 391 -23.84 5.07 -1.80
C VAL A 391 -25.24 4.73 -2.31
N ALA A 392 -25.93 3.80 -1.64
CA ALA A 392 -27.31 3.44 -2.00
C ALA A 392 -28.26 4.64 -1.88
N PHE A 393 -28.11 5.45 -0.82
CA PHE A 393 -28.89 6.67 -0.62
C PHE A 393 -28.59 7.72 -1.69
N ALA A 394 -27.32 7.94 -2.01
CA ALA A 394 -26.90 8.87 -3.06
C ALA A 394 -27.46 8.46 -4.43
N LEU A 395 -27.39 7.17 -4.79
CA LEU A 395 -27.97 6.64 -6.01
C LEU A 395 -29.50 6.74 -6.00
N GLY A 396 -30.12 6.48 -4.85
CA GLY A 396 -31.57 6.61 -4.66
C GLY A 396 -32.10 8.02 -4.92
N ILE A 397 -31.31 9.05 -4.66
CA ILE A 397 -31.62 10.44 -4.97
C ILE A 397 -31.24 10.79 -6.42
N LEU A 398 -30.06 10.37 -6.86
CA LEU A 398 -29.54 10.74 -8.18
C LEU A 398 -30.41 10.19 -9.33
N ILE A 399 -30.85 8.95 -9.23
CA ILE A 399 -31.63 8.30 -10.29
C ILE A 399 -32.94 9.04 -10.56
N PRO A 400 -33.80 9.34 -9.56
CA PRO A 400 -35.01 10.15 -9.78
C PRO A 400 -34.71 11.53 -10.35
N VAL A 401 -33.68 12.21 -9.86
CA VAL A 401 -33.29 13.55 -10.37
C VAL A 401 -32.91 13.46 -11.86
N VAL A 402 -32.12 12.48 -12.26
CA VAL A 402 -31.77 12.28 -13.67
C VAL A 402 -32.98 11.96 -14.52
N ILE A 403 -33.89 11.11 -14.03
CA ILE A 403 -35.13 10.79 -14.75
C ILE A 403 -36.01 12.05 -14.94
N ILE A 404 -36.15 12.85 -13.87
CA ILE A 404 -36.95 14.11 -13.94
C ILE A 404 -36.26 15.07 -14.92
N PHE A 405 -34.94 15.22 -14.85
CA PHE A 405 -34.19 16.10 -15.73
C PHE A 405 -34.34 15.69 -17.20
N ILE A 406 -34.22 14.38 -17.51
CA ILE A 406 -34.42 13.87 -18.87
C ILE A 406 -35.87 14.15 -19.33
N ARG A 407 -36.85 13.83 -18.48
CA ARG A 407 -38.29 14.08 -18.82
C ARG A 407 -38.57 15.55 -19.04
N GLU A 408 -37.95 16.43 -18.27
CA GLU A 408 -38.14 17.87 -18.40
C GLU A 408 -37.52 18.40 -19.70
N ASN A 409 -36.29 17.99 -20.01
CA ASN A 409 -35.60 18.35 -21.25
C ASN A 409 -36.24 17.76 -22.52
N MET A 410 -36.87 16.59 -22.41
CA MET A 410 -37.59 15.96 -23.53
C MET A 410 -39.03 16.50 -23.69
N ASN A 411 -39.46 17.36 -22.78
CA ASN A 411 -40.83 17.89 -22.83
C ASN A 411 -40.94 19.09 -23.78
N THR A 412 -41.45 18.84 -24.97
CA THR A 412 -41.67 19.86 -26.03
C THR A 412 -42.99 20.59 -25.93
N LYS A 413 -43.76 20.40 -24.84
CA LYS A 413 -45.09 21.05 -24.68
C LYS A 413 -44.92 22.45 -24.11
N VAL A 414 -45.58 23.40 -24.73
CA VAL A 414 -45.70 24.76 -24.23
C VAL A 414 -46.54 24.78 -22.95
N ARG A 415 -45.99 25.27 -21.86
CA ARG A 415 -46.63 25.33 -20.53
C ARG A 415 -47.01 26.73 -20.12
N GLY A 416 -46.41 27.73 -20.71
CA GLY A 416 -46.67 29.10 -20.39
C GLY A 416 -45.89 30.11 -21.22
N ARG A 417 -45.96 31.36 -20.85
CA ARG A 417 -45.37 32.49 -21.56
C ARG A 417 -43.82 32.32 -21.75
N LYS A 418 -43.14 31.80 -20.73
CA LYS A 418 -41.67 31.63 -20.77
C LYS A 418 -41.19 30.72 -21.91
N ASP A 419 -41.99 29.74 -22.25
CA ASP A 419 -41.63 28.79 -23.33
C ASP A 419 -41.75 29.43 -24.72
N LEU A 420 -42.41 30.59 -24.80
CA LEU A 420 -42.64 31.35 -26.05
C LEU A 420 -41.72 32.59 -26.15
N GLU A 421 -41.00 32.96 -25.09
CA GLU A 421 -40.13 34.16 -25.10
C GLU A 421 -38.99 34.10 -26.13
N SER A 422 -38.58 32.88 -26.53
CA SER A 422 -37.56 32.69 -27.58
C SER A 422 -38.11 32.94 -29.00
N LEU A 423 -39.42 33.07 -29.19
CA LEU A 423 -40.00 33.28 -30.48
C LEU A 423 -40.09 34.79 -30.76
N SER A 424 -39.76 35.21 -31.97
CA SER A 424 -39.83 36.61 -32.42
C SER A 424 -41.26 37.09 -32.67
N ILE A 425 -42.26 36.35 -32.21
CA ILE A 425 -43.68 36.63 -32.38
C ILE A 425 -44.24 37.28 -31.10
N PRO A 426 -45.00 38.40 -31.18
CA PRO A 426 -45.53 39.05 -30.01
C PRO A 426 -46.55 38.12 -29.28
N PHE A 427 -46.33 37.94 -27.98
CA PHE A 427 -47.26 37.21 -27.13
C PHE A 427 -48.47 38.08 -26.82
N VAL A 428 -49.66 37.68 -27.29
CA VAL A 428 -50.90 38.47 -27.15
C VAL A 428 -51.59 38.20 -25.83
N GLY A 429 -51.54 36.97 -25.34
CA GLY A 429 -52.14 36.60 -24.06
C GLY A 429 -52.35 35.10 -23.92
N GLU A 430 -52.74 34.71 -22.72
CA GLU A 430 -53.11 33.33 -22.37
C GLU A 430 -54.55 33.33 -21.82
N VAL A 431 -55.25 32.29 -22.15
CA VAL A 431 -56.64 32.10 -21.67
C VAL A 431 -56.70 30.79 -20.90
N PRO A 432 -57.18 30.80 -19.66
CA PRO A 432 -57.33 29.60 -18.88
C PRO A 432 -58.33 28.63 -19.53
N LEU A 433 -58.11 27.34 -19.29
CA LEU A 433 -58.99 26.30 -19.79
C LEU A 433 -60.42 26.52 -19.21
N ALA A 434 -61.32 26.78 -20.08
CA ALA A 434 -62.74 26.99 -19.70
C ALA A 434 -63.39 25.60 -19.46
N GLY A 435 -63.78 25.35 -18.21
CA GLY A 435 -64.50 24.13 -17.84
C GLY A 435 -64.36 23.82 -16.34
N ASN A 436 -65.36 23.30 -15.74
CA ASN A 436 -65.31 22.83 -14.35
C ASN A 436 -64.43 21.61 -14.24
N GLY A 437 -63.26 21.77 -13.60
CA GLY A 437 -62.18 20.85 -13.48
C GLY A 437 -62.46 19.49 -12.80
N LYS A 438 -63.66 18.99 -12.81
CA LYS A 438 -64.04 17.74 -12.11
C LYS A 438 -64.37 16.55 -13.00
N THR A 439 -64.31 16.68 -14.33
CA THR A 439 -64.51 15.50 -15.21
C THR A 439 -63.50 15.43 -16.32
N LYS A 440 -62.56 14.49 -16.21
CA LYS A 440 -61.51 14.14 -17.16
C LYS A 440 -62.00 13.60 -18.53
N LYS A 441 -63.28 13.68 -18.84
CA LYS A 441 -63.91 13.04 -20.02
C LYS A 441 -64.59 13.94 -21.05
N SER A 442 -64.59 15.28 -20.93
CA SER A 442 -65.04 16.09 -22.03
C SER A 442 -64.00 17.12 -22.46
N ALA A 443 -63.21 16.72 -23.43
CA ALA A 443 -62.16 17.51 -24.05
C ALA A 443 -62.71 18.56 -25.04
N HIS A 444 -63.97 18.95 -24.93
CA HIS A 444 -64.53 19.97 -25.80
C HIS A 444 -64.78 21.22 -24.97
N ALA A 445 -64.20 22.32 -25.40
CA ALA A 445 -64.55 23.64 -24.85
C ALA A 445 -66.04 23.85 -24.94
N PRO A 446 -66.71 24.47 -23.91
CA PRO A 446 -68.12 24.73 -23.96
C PRO A 446 -68.42 25.55 -25.22
N LYS A 447 -69.50 25.14 -25.97
CA LYS A 447 -69.97 25.88 -27.15
C LYS A 447 -70.88 27.07 -26.70
N GLU A 448 -70.31 27.85 -25.82
CA GLU A 448 -70.95 28.99 -25.20
C GLU A 448 -70.04 30.22 -25.18
N ILE A 449 -70.60 31.38 -25.33
CA ILE A 449 -69.95 32.66 -25.06
C ILE A 449 -69.93 32.85 -23.57
N ILE A 450 -68.77 32.70 -22.93
CA ILE A 450 -68.59 32.79 -21.47
C ILE A 450 -68.46 34.25 -21.00
N ILE A 451 -68.19 35.15 -21.91
CA ILE A 451 -67.94 36.56 -21.62
C ILE A 451 -69.27 37.25 -21.26
N ARG A 452 -69.30 37.81 -20.06
CA ARG A 452 -70.49 38.51 -19.54
C ARG A 452 -70.11 39.91 -19.05
N HIS A 453 -71.12 40.87 -19.21
CA HIS A 453 -70.91 42.20 -18.71
C HIS A 453 -70.85 42.22 -17.18
N GLY A 454 -69.80 42.84 -16.62
CA GLY A 454 -69.61 42.97 -15.18
C GLY A 454 -69.02 41.73 -14.47
N SER A 455 -68.84 40.61 -15.14
CA SER A 455 -68.15 39.43 -14.54
C SER A 455 -66.67 39.68 -14.32
N ARG A 456 -66.18 39.25 -13.13
CA ARG A 456 -64.75 39.35 -12.70
C ARG A 456 -64.08 37.98 -12.59
N ASP A 457 -64.61 36.99 -13.26
CA ASP A 457 -63.97 35.69 -13.27
C ASP A 457 -62.64 35.72 -14.09
N ILE A 458 -61.78 34.77 -13.80
CA ILE A 458 -60.42 34.69 -14.39
C ILE A 458 -60.45 34.62 -15.94
N ALA A 459 -61.47 33.93 -16.49
CA ALA A 459 -61.59 33.80 -17.94
C ALA A 459 -62.06 35.14 -18.56
N ASN A 460 -62.98 35.85 -17.97
CA ASN A 460 -63.40 37.19 -18.44
C ASN A 460 -62.24 38.19 -18.40
N GLU A 461 -61.44 38.14 -17.35
CA GLU A 461 -60.27 39.02 -17.22
C GLU A 461 -59.19 38.68 -18.25
N ALA A 462 -58.90 37.38 -18.46
CA ALA A 462 -57.99 36.95 -19.49
C ALA A 462 -58.38 37.42 -20.90
N PHE A 463 -59.66 37.34 -21.22
CA PHE A 463 -60.17 37.86 -22.49
C PHE A 463 -60.15 39.40 -22.58
N ARG A 464 -60.29 40.13 -21.48
CA ARG A 464 -60.09 41.59 -21.45
C ARG A 464 -58.67 41.98 -21.73
N VAL A 465 -57.70 41.26 -21.07
CA VAL A 465 -56.29 41.48 -21.32
C VAL A 465 -55.95 41.15 -22.79
N LEU A 466 -56.42 40.00 -23.28
CA LEU A 466 -56.20 39.57 -24.67
C LEU A 466 -56.75 40.59 -25.66
N ARG A 467 -58.01 41.15 -25.43
CA ARG A 467 -58.54 42.21 -26.25
C ARG A 467 -57.69 43.47 -26.23
N THR A 468 -57.27 43.94 -25.05
CA THR A 468 -56.44 45.14 -24.91
C THR A 468 -55.13 44.99 -25.66
N ASN A 469 -54.48 43.85 -25.55
CA ASN A 469 -53.24 43.57 -26.27
C ASN A 469 -53.47 43.49 -27.78
N LEU A 470 -54.56 42.91 -28.24
CA LEU A 470 -54.90 42.89 -29.65
C LEU A 470 -55.21 44.31 -30.15
N GLU A 471 -55.93 45.15 -29.36
CA GLU A 471 -56.16 46.57 -29.73
C GLU A 471 -54.80 47.29 -29.93
N PHE A 472 -53.84 47.13 -29.03
CA PHE A 472 -52.53 47.73 -29.18
C PHE A 472 -51.84 47.29 -30.46
N ILE A 473 -51.93 46.03 -30.85
CA ILE A 473 -51.34 45.51 -32.08
C ILE A 473 -52.07 46.02 -33.30
N LEU A 474 -53.39 46.13 -33.24
CA LEU A 474 -54.20 46.61 -34.34
C LEU A 474 -54.11 48.13 -34.54
N ASP A 475 -54.04 48.91 -33.44
CA ASP A 475 -53.91 50.38 -33.48
C ASP A 475 -52.52 50.82 -33.92
N ALA A 476 -51.48 49.96 -33.86
CA ALA A 476 -50.18 50.24 -34.38
C ALA A 476 -50.05 50.19 -35.91
N ARG A 477 -51.15 49.91 -36.61
CA ARG A 477 -51.20 49.93 -38.08
C ARG A 477 -51.38 51.31 -38.60
N GLU A 478 -50.74 51.65 -39.71
CA GLU A 478 -50.80 53.00 -40.33
C GLU A 478 -52.15 53.34 -40.99
N GLU A 479 -52.97 52.34 -41.37
CA GLU A 479 -54.24 52.53 -42.05
C GLU A 479 -55.43 52.51 -41.06
N LYS A 480 -55.81 53.64 -40.49
CA LYS A 480 -56.86 53.75 -39.47
C LYS A 480 -58.32 53.71 -40.03
N ASP A 481 -58.52 53.87 -41.35
CA ASP A 481 -59.85 53.95 -42.00
C ASP A 481 -60.41 52.61 -42.50
N LYS A 482 -59.59 51.54 -42.41
CA LYS A 482 -60.01 50.20 -42.84
C LYS A 482 -60.42 49.33 -41.67
N ALA A 483 -61.44 48.48 -41.84
CA ALA A 483 -61.76 47.47 -40.86
C ALA A 483 -60.64 46.50 -40.62
N SER A 484 -60.25 46.31 -39.37
CA SER A 484 -59.17 45.36 -39.02
C SER A 484 -59.70 43.92 -39.13
N VAL A 485 -58.97 43.11 -39.87
CA VAL A 485 -59.22 41.66 -40.03
C VAL A 485 -58.23 40.86 -39.19
N THR A 486 -58.76 40.03 -38.30
CA THR A 486 -57.93 39.12 -37.45
C THR A 486 -58.26 37.68 -37.81
N LEU A 487 -57.23 36.93 -38.22
CA LEU A 487 -57.34 35.51 -38.52
C LEU A 487 -56.89 34.70 -37.31
N LEU A 488 -57.73 33.80 -36.83
CA LEU A 488 -57.34 32.83 -35.80
C LEU A 488 -57.09 31.44 -36.40
N THR A 489 -55.88 30.94 -36.23
CA THR A 489 -55.52 29.62 -36.71
C THR A 489 -54.80 28.81 -35.62
N SER A 490 -54.74 27.53 -35.76
CA SER A 490 -53.96 26.64 -34.90
C SER A 490 -53.49 25.40 -35.65
N PHE A 491 -52.46 24.81 -35.16
CA PHE A 491 -51.88 23.61 -35.77
C PHE A 491 -52.79 22.38 -35.60
N ASN A 492 -53.39 22.21 -34.41
CA ASN A 492 -54.22 21.03 -34.11
C ASN A 492 -55.73 21.34 -34.18
N PRO A 493 -56.55 20.39 -34.68
CA PRO A 493 -58.00 20.46 -34.51
C PRO A 493 -58.36 20.36 -33.02
N GLY A 494 -59.46 21.04 -32.62
CA GLY A 494 -59.87 21.05 -31.22
C GLY A 494 -59.09 21.98 -30.29
N SER A 495 -58.16 22.80 -30.77
CA SER A 495 -57.32 23.74 -29.96
C SER A 495 -58.14 24.93 -29.41
N GLY A 496 -59.42 25.01 -29.65
CA GLY A 496 -60.30 26.08 -29.14
C GLY A 496 -60.34 27.32 -30.03
N LYS A 497 -59.95 27.26 -31.32
CA LYS A 497 -60.03 28.42 -32.26
C LYS A 497 -61.36 29.13 -32.26
N THR A 498 -62.46 28.39 -32.50
CA THR A 498 -63.78 28.93 -32.56
C THR A 498 -64.23 29.49 -31.21
N PHE A 499 -63.92 28.82 -30.12
CA PHE A 499 -64.17 29.32 -28.78
C PHE A 499 -63.48 30.67 -28.53
N LEU A 500 -62.19 30.76 -28.85
CA LEU A 500 -61.42 32.00 -28.73
C LEU A 500 -62.01 33.10 -29.64
N ALA A 501 -62.27 32.80 -30.92
CA ALA A 501 -62.85 33.77 -31.87
C ALA A 501 -64.17 34.35 -31.38
N MET A 502 -65.12 33.51 -30.95
CA MET A 502 -66.43 33.94 -30.49
C MET A 502 -66.33 34.76 -29.20
N ASN A 503 -65.48 34.36 -28.25
CA ASN A 503 -65.36 35.09 -26.98
C ASN A 503 -64.54 36.40 -27.16
N ILE A 504 -63.56 36.45 -28.05
CA ILE A 504 -62.84 37.67 -28.41
C ILE A 504 -63.84 38.65 -29.07
N ALA A 505 -64.62 38.16 -30.05
CA ALA A 505 -65.62 38.96 -30.69
C ALA A 505 -66.66 39.56 -29.70
N ALA A 506 -67.11 38.73 -28.74
CA ALA A 506 -68.01 39.18 -27.66
C ALA A 506 -67.36 40.28 -26.79
N THR A 507 -66.04 40.16 -26.46
CA THR A 507 -65.37 41.19 -25.68
C THR A 507 -65.22 42.52 -26.42
N PHE A 508 -65.02 42.50 -27.73
CA PHE A 508 -65.07 43.73 -28.54
C PHE A 508 -66.46 44.31 -28.65
N ALA A 509 -67.47 43.46 -28.83
CA ALA A 509 -68.86 43.89 -28.90
C ALA A 509 -69.32 44.54 -27.57
N LEU A 510 -68.95 44.00 -26.41
CA LEU A 510 -69.22 44.60 -25.09
C LEU A 510 -68.52 45.97 -24.91
N LYS A 511 -67.53 46.32 -25.68
CA LYS A 511 -66.91 47.65 -25.72
C LYS A 511 -67.58 48.58 -26.70
N GLY A 512 -68.67 48.15 -27.37
CA GLY A 512 -69.40 48.95 -28.33
C GLY A 512 -68.86 48.90 -29.77
N LYS A 513 -67.89 48.03 -30.06
CA LYS A 513 -67.35 47.84 -31.42
C LYS A 513 -68.31 46.95 -32.22
N LYS A 514 -68.49 47.29 -33.52
CA LYS A 514 -69.17 46.41 -34.46
C LYS A 514 -68.23 45.32 -34.94
N VAL A 515 -68.54 44.06 -34.65
CA VAL A 515 -67.69 42.92 -34.96
C VAL A 515 -68.42 41.93 -35.86
N LEU A 516 -67.78 41.53 -36.95
CA LEU A 516 -68.27 40.47 -37.83
C LEU A 516 -67.39 39.24 -37.63
N VAL A 517 -67.98 38.12 -37.27
CA VAL A 517 -67.26 36.84 -37.21
C VAL A 517 -67.57 36.02 -38.46
N VAL A 518 -66.57 35.65 -39.17
CA VAL A 518 -66.70 34.77 -40.33
C VAL A 518 -66.08 33.42 -40.01
N ASP A 519 -66.86 32.34 -40.03
CA ASP A 519 -66.38 30.99 -39.86
C ASP A 519 -65.78 30.50 -41.18
N GLY A 520 -64.49 30.45 -41.22
CA GLY A 520 -63.69 29.94 -42.40
C GLY A 520 -63.63 28.44 -42.48
N ASP A 521 -64.11 27.71 -41.46
CA ASP A 521 -64.11 26.23 -41.46
C ASP A 521 -65.37 25.74 -42.20
N LEU A 522 -65.35 25.76 -43.50
CA LEU A 522 -66.45 25.32 -44.35
C LEU A 522 -66.74 23.81 -44.20
N ARG A 523 -65.85 23.05 -43.61
CA ARG A 523 -66.03 21.62 -43.42
C ARG A 523 -66.70 21.24 -42.12
N HIS A 524 -66.37 21.95 -41.05
CA HIS A 524 -66.89 21.72 -39.70
C HIS A 524 -67.32 23.04 -39.04
N GLY A 525 -68.04 23.86 -39.74
CA GLY A 525 -68.54 25.15 -39.25
C GLY A 525 -69.22 25.04 -37.90
N SER A 526 -68.61 25.62 -36.86
CA SER A 526 -69.03 25.46 -35.48
C SER A 526 -69.38 26.81 -34.81
N ALA A 527 -69.13 27.94 -35.44
CA ALA A 527 -69.41 29.27 -34.90
C ALA A 527 -70.88 29.51 -34.75
N SER A 528 -71.71 29.05 -35.66
CA SER A 528 -73.18 29.16 -35.60
C SER A 528 -73.80 28.58 -34.32
N ALA A 529 -73.18 27.53 -33.76
CA ALA A 529 -73.69 26.91 -32.52
C ALA A 529 -73.61 27.83 -31.29
N TYR A 530 -72.72 28.86 -31.33
CA TYR A 530 -72.61 29.85 -30.24
C TYR A 530 -73.68 30.93 -30.25
N VAL A 531 -74.38 31.05 -31.36
CA VAL A 531 -75.43 32.07 -31.54
C VAL A 531 -76.82 31.45 -31.87
N GLY A 532 -77.05 30.21 -31.44
CA GLY A 532 -78.33 29.53 -31.59
C GLY A 532 -78.55 28.89 -32.95
N SER A 533 -77.48 28.64 -33.75
CA SER A 533 -77.60 27.96 -35.05
C SER A 533 -78.62 28.55 -36.02
N PRO A 534 -78.52 29.81 -36.41
CA PRO A 534 -79.47 30.43 -37.37
C PRO A 534 -79.41 29.65 -38.70
N GLN A 535 -80.61 29.43 -39.28
CA GLN A 535 -80.75 28.67 -40.53
C GLN A 535 -80.45 29.47 -41.81
N LYS A 536 -80.31 30.80 -41.70
CA LYS A 536 -79.97 31.70 -42.81
C LYS A 536 -78.52 32.13 -42.68
N GLY A 537 -77.71 31.81 -43.61
CA GLY A 537 -76.28 32.20 -43.75
C GLY A 537 -76.10 33.18 -44.89
N LEU A 538 -74.81 33.28 -45.35
CA LEU A 538 -74.35 34.10 -46.48
C LEU A 538 -74.76 33.52 -47.84
N SER A 539 -75.31 32.32 -47.88
CA SER A 539 -75.77 31.63 -49.09
C SER A 539 -77.30 31.46 -49.05
#